data_3c5ded851a418af43168461ec8baae68
#
_entry.id   3c5ded851a418af43168461ec8baae68
#
_cell.length_a   1.000
_cell.length_b   1.000
_cell.length_c   1.000
_cell.angle_alpha   90.00
_cell.angle_beta   90.00
_cell.angle_gamma   90.00
#
_symmetry.space_group_name_H-M   'P 1'
#
loop_
_entity.id
_entity.type
_entity.pdbx_description
1 polymer ?
#
loop_
_entity_poly.entity_id
_entity_poly.type
_entity_poly.pdbx_seq_one_letter_code
_entity_poly.pdbx_strand_id
1 'polypeptide(L)'
;MEFQRLIRTLDTFWEKRGCLIVQPYDMEMGAGTFHPATFFGALGPAPSRVAYVQPSRRPTDGRYGENPLRMQRYYQYQVLLKPSPDDVQQQYLESLRACGLKTEDHDVRFVQDDWESPTLGAWGLGWEVWMDSLEVTQFTYFQQVGGIDLEHISCEITYGLERIAMFAQGAPDVYRLAYGPSATYGELHLANEREGSTYNFEHADVPLHQELFVRYENDAKRLLIEGLVMPAYEQLLHCSHTFNMLDARGAISQSDRPRFILRIRSLAKRCAEIYLERQT
;
A
#
# COMPACT_ATOMS: atom_id res chain seq x y z
N MET A 1 16.60 -10.55 12.70
CA MET A 1 15.35 -10.23 13.47
C MET A 1 14.20 -10.99 12.79
N GLU A 2 13.32 -11.68 13.54
CA GLU A 2 12.15 -12.37 12.99
C GLU A 2 11.15 -11.38 12.38
N PHE A 3 10.41 -11.81 11.35
CA PHE A 3 9.45 -10.96 10.63
C PHE A 3 8.38 -10.35 11.55
N GLN A 4 7.76 -11.16 12.42
CA GLN A 4 6.77 -10.66 13.38
C GLN A 4 7.37 -9.64 14.38
N ARG A 5 8.66 -9.78 14.72
CA ARG A 5 9.34 -8.85 15.63
C ARG A 5 9.67 -7.54 14.93
N LEU A 6 9.97 -7.58 13.63
CA LEU A 6 10.18 -6.39 12.81
C LEU A 6 8.96 -5.46 12.88
N ILE A 7 7.76 -6.00 12.66
CA ILE A 7 6.50 -5.25 12.75
C ILE A 7 6.34 -4.59 14.13
N ARG A 8 6.48 -5.37 15.20
CA ARG A 8 6.33 -4.84 16.58
C ARG A 8 7.38 -3.78 16.91
N THR A 9 8.56 -3.89 16.34
CA THR A 9 9.62 -2.90 16.54
C THR A 9 9.27 -1.58 15.87
N LEU A 10 8.75 -1.63 14.63
CA LEU A 10 8.26 -0.46 13.91
C LEU A 10 7.05 0.18 14.62
N ASP A 11 6.10 -0.62 15.11
CA ASP A 11 4.98 -0.13 15.91
C ASP A 11 5.48 0.66 17.12
N THR A 12 6.37 0.06 17.91
CA THR A 12 6.94 0.70 19.10
C THR A 12 7.74 1.95 18.76
N PHE A 13 8.47 1.94 17.65
CA PHE A 13 9.28 3.06 17.20
C PHE A 13 8.41 4.27 16.83
N TRP A 14 7.36 4.05 16.03
CA TRP A 14 6.49 5.11 15.56
C TRP A 14 5.48 5.58 16.61
N GLU A 15 5.02 4.68 17.48
CA GLU A 15 4.22 5.03 18.67
C GLU A 15 4.95 6.06 19.54
N LYS A 16 6.24 5.81 19.87
CA LYS A 16 7.07 6.73 20.63
C LYS A 16 7.29 8.10 19.96
N ARG A 17 7.03 8.20 18.65
CA ARG A 17 7.07 9.44 17.86
C ARG A 17 5.71 10.06 17.64
N GLY A 18 4.71 9.60 18.40
CA GLY A 18 3.36 10.16 18.44
C GLY A 18 2.45 9.66 17.32
N CYS A 19 2.79 8.57 16.63
CA CYS A 19 1.87 7.94 15.70
C CYS A 19 0.84 7.07 16.46
N LEU A 20 -0.40 7.15 16.03
CA LEU A 20 -1.41 6.16 16.40
C LEU A 20 -1.13 4.88 15.59
N ILE A 21 -1.01 3.74 16.26
CA ILE A 21 -0.88 2.45 15.61
C ILE A 21 -2.29 1.95 15.30
N VAL A 22 -2.70 2.10 14.05
CA VAL A 22 -4.01 1.62 13.60
C VAL A 22 -3.91 0.20 13.07
N GLN A 23 -5.05 -0.49 13.02
CA GLN A 23 -5.09 -1.88 12.55
C GLN A 23 -5.12 -1.93 11.01
N PRO A 24 -4.65 -3.02 10.40
CA PRO A 24 -4.83 -3.24 8.97
C PRO A 24 -6.30 -3.11 8.58
N TYR A 25 -6.56 -2.52 7.41
CA TYR A 25 -7.92 -2.50 6.89
C TYR A 25 -8.27 -3.86 6.31
N ASP A 26 -9.46 -4.35 6.61
CA ASP A 26 -9.90 -5.72 6.32
C ASP A 26 -10.44 -5.92 4.90
N MET A 27 -9.89 -5.18 3.95
CA MET A 27 -10.26 -5.26 2.53
C MET A 27 -9.03 -5.44 1.63
N GLU A 28 -9.25 -6.01 0.45
CA GLU A 28 -8.20 -6.12 -0.55
C GLU A 28 -7.83 -4.75 -1.12
N MET A 29 -6.55 -4.44 -1.08
CA MET A 29 -6.00 -3.22 -1.67
C MET A 29 -4.59 -3.43 -2.22
N GLY A 30 -4.24 -2.67 -3.25
CA GLY A 30 -2.96 -2.80 -3.94
C GLY A 30 -1.78 -2.13 -3.25
N ALA A 31 -2.04 -1.26 -2.28
CA ALA A 31 -1.03 -0.56 -1.50
C ALA A 31 -1.61 -0.04 -0.19
N GLY A 32 -0.76 0.21 0.81
CA GLY A 32 -1.15 0.81 2.08
C GLY A 32 -1.76 2.20 1.94
N THR A 33 -1.42 2.94 0.89
CA THR A 33 -1.99 4.25 0.55
C THR A 33 -3.53 4.22 0.40
N PHE A 34 -4.09 3.08 0.01
CA PHE A 34 -5.54 2.89 -0.10
C PHE A 34 -6.25 2.78 1.25
N HIS A 35 -5.54 2.54 2.33
CA HIS A 35 -6.13 2.50 3.67
C HIS A 35 -6.78 3.85 4.00
N PRO A 36 -8.03 3.87 4.53
CA PRO A 36 -8.72 5.12 4.87
C PRO A 36 -7.93 6.07 5.76
N ALA A 37 -7.09 5.55 6.68
CA ALA A 37 -6.25 6.37 7.56
C ALA A 37 -5.20 7.18 6.78
N THR A 38 -4.73 6.69 5.64
CA THR A 38 -3.84 7.45 4.75
C THR A 38 -4.64 8.30 3.76
N PHE A 39 -5.58 7.71 3.01
CA PHE A 39 -6.31 8.43 1.97
C PHE A 39 -7.05 9.65 2.53
N PHE A 40 -7.88 9.47 3.56
CA PHE A 40 -8.60 10.58 4.19
C PHE A 40 -7.71 11.38 5.16
N GLY A 41 -6.73 10.73 5.80
CA GLY A 41 -5.78 11.39 6.70
C GLY A 41 -4.90 12.43 6.01
N ALA A 42 -4.60 12.25 4.72
CA ALA A 42 -3.85 13.22 3.92
C ALA A 42 -4.68 14.47 3.58
N LEU A 43 -6.01 14.34 3.52
CA LEU A 43 -6.92 15.43 3.13
C LEU A 43 -7.16 16.44 4.27
N GLY A 44 -7.45 17.68 3.89
CA GLY A 44 -7.81 18.76 4.82
C GLY A 44 -6.67 19.22 5.72
N PRO A 45 -6.95 20.19 6.62
CA PRO A 45 -5.92 20.84 7.44
C PRO A 45 -5.56 20.08 8.72
N ALA A 46 -6.38 19.12 9.15
CA ALA A 46 -6.17 18.43 10.44
C ALA A 46 -4.86 17.64 10.43
N PRO A 47 -4.02 17.74 11.48
CA PRO A 47 -2.83 16.91 11.61
C PRO A 47 -3.16 15.42 11.61
N SER A 48 -2.27 14.61 11.04
CA SER A 48 -2.40 13.16 11.03
C SER A 48 -1.05 12.52 11.27
N ARG A 49 -0.98 11.59 12.24
CA ARG A 49 0.21 10.78 12.53
C ARG A 49 -0.27 9.37 12.80
N VAL A 50 -0.15 8.52 11.80
CA VAL A 50 -0.60 7.12 11.88
C VAL A 50 0.47 6.18 11.35
N ALA A 51 0.51 4.97 11.88
CA ALA A 51 1.35 3.89 11.36
C ALA A 51 0.61 2.56 11.47
N TYR A 52 0.83 1.66 10.51
CA TYR A 52 0.17 0.36 10.47
C TYR A 52 0.84 -0.58 9.49
N VAL A 53 0.65 -1.87 9.69
CA VAL A 53 0.94 -2.88 8.68
C VAL A 53 -0.29 -3.05 7.77
N GLN A 54 -0.10 -3.12 6.45
CA GLN A 54 -1.18 -3.40 5.51
C GLN A 54 -0.80 -4.54 4.57
N PRO A 55 -1.51 -5.67 4.63
CA PRO A 55 -1.43 -6.68 3.58
C PRO A 55 -1.85 -6.07 2.25
N SER A 56 -0.97 -6.15 1.25
CA SER A 56 -1.21 -5.59 -0.07
C SER A 56 -1.32 -6.71 -1.10
N ARG A 57 -2.28 -6.58 -2.02
CA ARG A 57 -2.52 -7.55 -3.09
C ARG A 57 -2.28 -6.91 -4.45
N ARG A 58 -1.36 -7.50 -5.21
CA ARG A 58 -1.05 -7.13 -6.60
C ARG A 58 -1.14 -8.37 -7.48
N PRO A 59 -2.33 -8.70 -7.99
CA PRO A 59 -2.55 -9.93 -8.78
C PRO A 59 -1.58 -10.11 -9.94
N THR A 60 -1.19 -9.02 -10.61
CA THR A 60 -0.21 -9.02 -11.73
C THR A 60 1.22 -9.36 -11.30
N ASP A 61 1.54 -9.26 -10.01
CA ASP A 61 2.87 -9.55 -9.45
C ASP A 61 3.04 -11.01 -9.02
N GLY A 62 2.03 -11.85 -9.19
CA GLY A 62 2.13 -13.29 -8.95
C GLY A 62 3.28 -13.94 -9.70
N ARG A 63 3.98 -14.87 -9.06
CA ARG A 63 5.13 -15.60 -9.63
C ARG A 63 5.14 -17.06 -9.20
N TYR A 64 4.00 -17.63 -8.80
CA TYR A 64 3.84 -19.05 -8.42
C TYR A 64 4.81 -19.51 -7.32
N GLY A 65 5.39 -18.59 -6.55
CA GLY A 65 6.42 -18.88 -5.56
C GLY A 65 7.80 -19.19 -6.13
N GLU A 66 8.05 -18.88 -7.41
CA GLU A 66 9.30 -19.13 -8.12
C GLU A 66 10.26 -17.93 -8.12
N ASN A 67 9.81 -16.77 -7.63
CA ASN A 67 10.63 -15.56 -7.53
C ASN A 67 10.95 -15.27 -6.06
N PRO A 68 12.22 -14.99 -5.70
CA PRO A 68 12.61 -14.79 -4.31
C PRO A 68 12.15 -13.44 -3.72
N LEU A 69 11.67 -12.49 -4.54
CA LEU A 69 11.42 -11.11 -4.14
C LEU A 69 10.01 -10.62 -4.50
N ARG A 70 9.35 -11.23 -5.49
CA ARG A 70 8.07 -10.75 -6.03
C ARG A 70 6.96 -11.75 -5.77
N MET A 71 5.83 -11.24 -5.24
CA MET A 71 4.67 -12.03 -4.82
C MET A 71 3.40 -11.25 -5.11
N GLN A 72 2.28 -11.97 -5.31
CA GLN A 72 0.96 -11.35 -5.48
C GLN A 72 0.39 -10.75 -4.18
N ARG A 73 0.90 -11.19 -3.02
CA ARG A 73 0.53 -10.70 -1.69
C ARG A 73 1.78 -10.51 -0.85
N TYR A 74 1.91 -9.35 -0.21
CA TYR A 74 3.03 -8.98 0.65
C TYR A 74 2.58 -7.94 1.67
N TYR A 75 3.45 -7.60 2.61
CA TYR A 75 3.14 -6.66 3.68
C TYR A 75 3.89 -5.34 3.49
N GLN A 76 3.14 -4.26 3.50
CA GLN A 76 3.69 -2.91 3.64
C GLN A 76 3.53 -2.44 5.07
N TYR A 77 4.57 -1.80 5.64
CA TYR A 77 4.41 -1.01 6.84
C TYR A 77 4.30 0.45 6.41
N GLN A 78 3.18 1.06 6.75
CA GLN A 78 2.79 2.37 6.28
C GLN A 78 2.86 3.39 7.40
N VAL A 79 3.41 4.57 7.13
CA VAL A 79 3.42 5.70 8.05
C VAL A 79 2.92 6.94 7.30
N LEU A 80 2.00 7.69 7.89
CA LEU A 80 1.58 9.00 7.40
C LEU A 80 1.87 10.06 8.46
N LEU A 81 2.62 11.09 8.09
CA LEU A 81 2.97 12.22 8.94
C LEU A 81 2.49 13.52 8.28
N LYS A 82 1.47 14.16 8.87
CA LYS A 82 0.97 15.47 8.43
C LYS A 82 0.92 16.44 9.62
N PRO A 83 1.59 17.59 9.57
CA PRO A 83 2.51 17.97 8.50
C PRO A 83 3.75 17.07 8.47
N SER A 84 4.42 17.06 7.29
CA SER A 84 5.70 16.36 7.14
C SER A 84 6.76 16.97 8.05
N PRO A 85 7.46 16.18 8.90
CA PRO A 85 8.60 16.68 9.66
C PRO A 85 9.82 16.92 8.76
N ASP A 86 10.63 17.92 9.09
CA ASP A 86 11.86 18.26 8.35
C ASP A 86 12.90 17.14 8.41
N ASP A 87 12.94 16.39 9.51
CA ASP A 87 13.90 15.32 9.80
C ASP A 87 13.38 13.91 9.49
N VAL A 88 12.34 13.78 8.65
CA VAL A 88 11.66 12.50 8.40
C VAL A 88 12.60 11.41 7.86
N GLN A 89 13.57 11.77 7.00
CA GLN A 89 14.56 10.81 6.49
C GLN A 89 15.47 10.30 7.61
N GLN A 90 15.86 11.16 8.54
CA GLN A 90 16.65 10.76 9.71
C GLN A 90 15.84 9.83 10.62
N GLN A 91 14.57 10.15 10.89
CA GLN A 91 13.68 9.29 11.67
C GLN A 91 13.52 7.90 11.01
N TYR A 92 13.42 7.86 9.68
CA TYR A 92 13.37 6.59 8.93
C TYR A 92 14.65 5.77 9.13
N LEU A 93 15.84 6.35 8.95
CA LEU A 93 17.10 5.63 9.16
C LEU A 93 17.25 5.12 10.61
N GLU A 94 16.78 5.89 11.59
CA GLU A 94 16.70 5.45 12.98
C GLU A 94 15.75 4.28 13.17
N SER A 95 14.62 4.24 12.43
CA SER A 95 13.70 3.11 12.48
C SER A 95 14.33 1.82 11.95
N LEU A 96 15.12 1.90 10.89
CA LEU A 96 15.87 0.75 10.36
C LEU A 96 16.91 0.26 11.39
N ARG A 97 17.62 1.17 12.06
CA ARG A 97 18.57 0.81 13.13
C ARG A 97 17.86 0.15 14.31
N ALA A 98 16.68 0.63 14.69
CA ALA A 98 15.84 -0.01 15.71
C ALA A 98 15.45 -1.45 15.31
N CYS A 99 15.28 -1.70 14.01
CA CYS A 99 15.06 -3.03 13.45
C CYS A 99 16.32 -3.88 13.32
N GLY A 100 17.46 -3.41 13.85
CA GLY A 100 18.73 -4.14 13.87
C GLY A 100 19.52 -4.07 12.57
N LEU A 101 19.14 -3.18 11.64
CA LEU A 101 19.90 -2.91 10.43
C LEU A 101 20.97 -1.85 10.74
N LYS A 102 22.21 -2.22 10.54
CA LYS A 102 23.33 -1.27 10.62
C LYS A 102 23.44 -0.56 9.28
N THR A 103 22.74 0.56 9.13
CA THR A 103 22.68 1.31 7.86
C THR A 103 24.07 1.76 7.36
N GLU A 104 25.05 1.83 8.24
CA GLU A 104 26.46 2.12 7.93
C GLU A 104 27.21 0.96 7.26
N ASP A 105 26.69 -0.26 7.37
CA ASP A 105 27.26 -1.47 6.74
C ASP A 105 26.69 -1.69 5.30
N HIS A 106 25.73 -0.85 4.86
CA HIS A 106 25.01 -0.97 3.58
C HIS A 106 25.16 0.29 2.73
N ASP A 107 25.10 0.12 1.42
CA ASP A 107 24.96 1.25 0.48
C ASP A 107 23.50 1.71 0.44
N VAL A 108 23.16 2.70 1.29
CA VAL A 108 21.81 3.27 1.39
C VAL A 108 21.71 4.52 0.54
N ARG A 109 20.82 4.53 -0.45
CA ARG A 109 20.60 5.65 -1.38
C ARG A 109 19.16 6.09 -1.37
N PHE A 110 18.94 7.39 -1.35
CA PHE A 110 17.67 8.03 -1.64
C PHE A 110 17.70 8.46 -3.11
N VAL A 111 16.93 7.79 -3.94
CA VAL A 111 16.83 8.05 -5.37
C VAL A 111 15.52 8.75 -5.64
N GLN A 112 15.55 9.89 -6.34
CA GLN A 112 14.34 10.64 -6.65
C GLN A 112 13.40 9.76 -7.48
N ASP A 113 12.15 9.68 -7.02
CA ASP A 113 11.05 9.01 -7.71
C ASP A 113 9.73 9.71 -7.37
N ASP A 114 9.01 10.14 -8.40
CA ASP A 114 7.72 10.77 -8.25
C ASP A 114 6.64 9.70 -8.31
N TRP A 115 6.10 9.37 -7.15
CA TRP A 115 5.10 8.32 -7.00
C TRP A 115 3.71 8.78 -7.43
N GLU A 116 2.98 7.89 -8.11
CA GLU A 116 1.58 8.14 -8.48
C GLU A 116 0.69 6.89 -8.32
N SER A 117 -0.57 7.13 -8.01
CA SER A 117 -1.66 6.16 -8.11
C SER A 117 -2.78 6.73 -8.95
N PRO A 118 -2.82 6.39 -10.25
CA PRO A 118 -3.83 6.96 -11.17
C PRO A 118 -5.27 6.66 -10.75
N THR A 119 -5.52 5.50 -10.14
CA THR A 119 -6.87 5.10 -9.66
C THR A 119 -7.33 5.90 -8.46
N LEU A 120 -6.41 6.28 -7.56
CA LEU A 120 -6.73 7.14 -6.42
C LEU A 120 -6.73 8.63 -6.78
N GLY A 121 -6.21 9.01 -7.96
CA GLY A 121 -5.93 10.41 -8.24
C GLY A 121 -4.96 11.00 -7.23
N ALA A 122 -3.95 10.22 -6.84
CA ALA A 122 -2.93 10.63 -5.89
C ALA A 122 -1.56 10.63 -6.55
N TRP A 123 -0.75 11.61 -6.22
CA TRP A 123 0.65 11.70 -6.60
C TRP A 123 1.44 12.56 -5.62
N GLY A 124 2.74 12.38 -5.62
CA GLY A 124 3.65 13.18 -4.80
C GLY A 124 5.09 13.06 -5.26
N LEU A 125 5.87 14.08 -4.90
CA LEU A 125 7.32 14.04 -5.02
C LEU A 125 7.88 13.03 -4.02
N GLY A 126 8.97 12.35 -4.34
CA GLY A 126 9.45 11.35 -3.40
C GLY A 126 10.82 10.78 -3.67
N TRP A 127 11.08 9.74 -2.93
CA TRP A 127 12.33 8.99 -2.95
C TRP A 127 12.06 7.50 -2.87
N GLU A 128 12.65 6.73 -3.75
CA GLU A 128 12.91 5.32 -3.48
C GLU A 128 14.14 5.20 -2.57
N VAL A 129 14.05 4.42 -1.50
CA VAL A 129 15.21 4.07 -0.70
C VAL A 129 15.74 2.71 -1.14
N TRP A 130 16.94 2.73 -1.66
CA TRP A 130 17.65 1.54 -2.11
C TRP A 130 18.70 1.15 -1.08
N MET A 131 18.78 -0.14 -0.77
CA MET A 131 19.79 -0.74 0.08
C MET A 131 20.49 -1.85 -0.70
N ASP A 132 21.81 -1.72 -0.90
CA ASP A 132 22.62 -2.67 -1.69
C ASP A 132 21.96 -3.05 -3.04
N SER A 133 21.47 -2.04 -3.77
CA SER A 133 20.81 -2.19 -5.07
C SER A 133 19.42 -2.84 -5.06
N LEU A 134 18.77 -2.96 -3.90
CA LEU A 134 17.37 -3.37 -3.77
C LEU A 134 16.55 -2.24 -3.15
N GLU A 135 15.47 -1.82 -3.83
CA GLU A 135 14.48 -0.90 -3.27
C GLU A 135 13.79 -1.54 -2.06
N VAL A 136 13.81 -0.85 -0.91
CA VAL A 136 13.23 -1.33 0.35
C VAL A 136 12.10 -0.46 0.88
N THR A 137 12.04 0.81 0.45
CA THR A 137 11.05 1.77 0.96
C THR A 137 10.77 2.85 -0.09
N GLN A 138 9.54 3.32 -0.11
CA GLN A 138 9.09 4.50 -0.86
C GLN A 138 8.71 5.61 0.11
N PHE A 139 9.23 6.82 -0.13
CA PHE A 139 8.73 8.07 0.45
C PHE A 139 7.86 8.79 -0.56
N THR A 140 6.76 9.39 -0.10
CA THR A 140 5.88 10.20 -0.92
C THR A 140 5.45 11.45 -0.16
N TYR A 141 5.82 12.61 -0.66
CA TYR A 141 5.32 13.90 -0.19
C TYR A 141 4.11 14.24 -1.03
N PHE A 142 2.92 13.92 -0.53
CA PHE A 142 1.68 14.07 -1.29
C PHE A 142 1.43 15.52 -1.72
N GLN A 143 1.24 15.67 -3.03
CA GLN A 143 0.82 16.92 -3.65
C GLN A 143 -0.68 16.89 -3.97
N GLN A 144 -1.21 15.71 -4.28
CA GLN A 144 -2.61 15.49 -4.61
C GLN A 144 -3.10 14.16 -4.07
N VAL A 145 -4.32 14.11 -3.54
CA VAL A 145 -5.01 12.88 -3.13
C VAL A 145 -6.50 13.02 -3.50
N GLY A 146 -7.07 11.97 -4.09
CA GLY A 146 -8.45 12.02 -4.58
C GLY A 146 -8.68 13.07 -5.67
N GLY A 147 -7.64 13.43 -6.43
CA GLY A 147 -7.72 14.48 -7.44
C GLY A 147 -7.85 15.90 -6.84
N ILE A 148 -7.56 16.06 -5.55
CA ILE A 148 -7.59 17.33 -4.82
C ILE A 148 -6.16 17.73 -4.47
N ASP A 149 -5.74 18.93 -4.90
CA ASP A 149 -4.43 19.48 -4.56
C ASP A 149 -4.37 19.79 -3.06
N LEU A 150 -3.26 19.44 -2.42
CA LEU A 150 -3.10 19.55 -0.97
C LEU A 150 -2.36 20.83 -0.59
N GLU A 151 -2.97 21.62 0.30
CA GLU A 151 -2.32 22.79 0.91
C GLU A 151 -1.33 22.38 2.02
N HIS A 152 -1.61 21.27 2.69
CA HIS A 152 -0.80 20.74 3.79
C HIS A 152 -0.12 19.44 3.37
N ILE A 153 1.17 19.58 3.06
CA ILE A 153 1.97 18.44 2.61
C ILE A 153 2.15 17.42 3.74
N SER A 154 1.82 16.19 3.45
CA SER A 154 2.11 15.04 4.31
C SER A 154 3.21 14.19 3.70
N CYS A 155 3.97 13.51 4.55
CA CYS A 155 4.93 12.49 4.13
C CYS A 155 4.34 11.11 4.42
N GLU A 156 4.26 10.30 3.38
CA GLU A 156 4.01 8.86 3.47
C GLU A 156 5.33 8.12 3.41
N ILE A 157 5.52 7.12 4.28
CA ILE A 157 6.65 6.18 4.24
C ILE A 157 6.08 4.78 4.09
N THR A 158 6.41 4.12 2.99
CA THR A 158 5.96 2.77 2.68
C THR A 158 7.13 1.80 2.72
N TYR A 159 7.26 1.05 3.81
CA TYR A 159 8.31 0.04 3.98
C TYR A 159 7.89 -1.27 3.30
N GLY A 160 8.75 -1.85 2.49
CA GLY A 160 8.63 -3.22 2.01
C GLY A 160 9.14 -4.20 3.06
N LEU A 161 8.24 -4.72 3.90
CA LEU A 161 8.63 -5.49 5.10
C LEU A 161 9.44 -6.73 4.78
N GLU A 162 9.10 -7.46 3.73
CA GLU A 162 9.81 -8.67 3.32
C GLU A 162 11.26 -8.36 2.92
N ARG A 163 11.45 -7.29 2.11
CA ARG A 163 12.78 -6.87 1.66
C ARG A 163 13.65 -6.42 2.83
N ILE A 164 13.08 -5.64 3.75
CA ILE A 164 13.76 -5.22 4.98
C ILE A 164 14.12 -6.42 5.86
N ALA A 165 13.20 -7.38 6.00
CA ALA A 165 13.45 -8.60 6.77
C ALA A 165 14.56 -9.46 6.15
N MET A 166 14.65 -9.51 4.80
CA MET A 166 15.74 -10.21 4.11
C MET A 166 17.11 -9.62 4.48
N PHE A 167 17.26 -8.30 4.51
CA PHE A 167 18.50 -7.66 5.00
C PHE A 167 18.74 -7.96 6.48
N ALA A 168 17.73 -7.82 7.32
CA ALA A 168 17.86 -8.03 8.76
C ALA A 168 18.19 -9.49 9.15
N GLN A 169 17.94 -10.45 8.25
CA GLN A 169 18.21 -11.86 8.47
C GLN A 169 19.34 -12.41 7.58
N GLY A 170 19.84 -11.65 6.63
CA GLY A 170 20.78 -12.13 5.61
C GLY A 170 20.18 -13.24 4.73
N ALA A 171 18.86 -13.19 4.49
CA ALA A 171 18.16 -14.22 3.73
C ALA A 171 18.10 -13.84 2.24
N PRO A 172 18.48 -14.75 1.32
CA PRO A 172 18.48 -14.48 -0.12
C PRO A 172 17.08 -14.64 -0.76
N ASP A 173 16.11 -15.14 -0.03
CA ASP A 173 14.79 -15.55 -0.50
C ASP A 173 13.75 -15.27 0.59
N VAL A 174 12.66 -14.62 0.23
CA VAL A 174 11.56 -14.27 1.15
C VAL A 174 10.96 -15.50 1.85
N TYR A 175 10.85 -16.63 1.16
CA TYR A 175 10.26 -17.85 1.74
C TYR A 175 11.13 -18.50 2.81
N ARG A 176 12.41 -18.14 2.90
CA ARG A 176 13.35 -18.58 3.94
C ARG A 176 13.38 -17.69 5.18
N LEU A 177 12.69 -16.57 5.17
CA LEU A 177 12.62 -15.69 6.33
C LEU A 177 12.06 -16.44 7.55
N ALA A 178 12.71 -16.31 8.69
CA ALA A 178 12.11 -16.67 9.96
C ALA A 178 10.95 -15.71 10.23
N TYR A 179 9.71 -16.21 10.17
CA TYR A 179 8.53 -15.43 10.49
C TYR A 179 8.41 -15.22 12.00
N GLY A 180 8.63 -16.31 12.74
CA GLY A 180 8.65 -16.35 14.19
C GLY A 180 9.56 -17.51 14.67
N PRO A 181 9.52 -17.87 15.97
CA PRO A 181 10.43 -18.87 16.51
C PRO A 181 10.22 -20.28 15.97
N SER A 182 9.05 -20.55 15.40
CA SER A 182 8.64 -21.92 15.00
C SER A 182 8.18 -22.05 13.55
N ALA A 183 8.21 -20.95 12.76
CA ALA A 183 7.74 -20.98 11.39
C ALA A 183 8.53 -20.02 10.49
N THR A 184 8.69 -20.41 9.24
CA THR A 184 9.22 -19.58 8.17
C THR A 184 8.08 -18.83 7.45
N TYR A 185 8.43 -17.78 6.72
CA TYR A 185 7.49 -17.07 5.84
C TYR A 185 6.93 -18.01 4.76
N GLY A 186 7.75 -18.90 4.23
CA GLY A 186 7.34 -19.89 3.22
C GLY A 186 6.30 -20.88 3.74
N GLU A 187 6.44 -21.38 4.95
CA GLU A 187 5.44 -22.29 5.55
C GLU A 187 4.07 -21.63 5.69
N LEU A 188 4.02 -20.32 5.86
CA LEU A 188 2.76 -19.56 5.99
C LEU A 188 2.20 -19.08 4.66
N HIS A 189 3.04 -18.72 3.69
CA HIS A 189 2.61 -17.93 2.53
C HIS A 189 2.89 -18.56 1.16
N LEU A 190 3.78 -19.54 1.03
CA LEU A 190 4.16 -20.10 -0.26
C LEU A 190 2.97 -20.81 -0.96
N ALA A 191 2.16 -21.56 -0.22
CA ALA A 191 0.96 -22.19 -0.78
C ALA A 191 -0.02 -21.13 -1.31
N ASN A 192 -0.25 -20.05 -0.53
CA ASN A 192 -1.11 -18.95 -0.94
C ASN A 192 -0.58 -18.23 -2.20
N GLU A 193 0.75 -18.05 -2.32
CA GLU A 193 1.35 -17.45 -3.52
C GLU A 193 1.13 -18.33 -4.75
N ARG A 194 1.33 -19.64 -4.65
CA ARG A 194 1.13 -20.59 -5.75
C ARG A 194 -0.33 -20.61 -6.21
N GLU A 195 -1.23 -20.86 -5.28
CA GLU A 195 -2.68 -20.93 -5.57
C GLU A 195 -3.24 -19.58 -6.00
N GLY A 196 -2.80 -18.49 -5.35
CA GLY A 196 -3.19 -17.12 -5.72
C GLY A 196 -2.72 -16.73 -7.11
N SER A 197 -1.48 -17.06 -7.50
CA SER A 197 -0.98 -16.83 -8.86
C SER A 197 -1.79 -17.62 -9.88
N THR A 198 -2.04 -18.91 -9.61
CA THR A 198 -2.86 -19.78 -10.47
C THR A 198 -4.28 -19.21 -10.62
N TYR A 199 -4.90 -18.81 -9.52
CA TYR A 199 -6.21 -18.16 -9.56
C TYR A 199 -6.19 -16.87 -10.39
N ASN A 200 -5.25 -15.96 -10.08
CA ASN A 200 -5.18 -14.65 -10.70
C ASN A 200 -4.95 -14.71 -12.21
N PHE A 201 -4.11 -15.62 -12.68
CA PHE A 201 -3.73 -15.70 -14.10
C PHE A 201 -4.56 -16.69 -14.92
N GLU A 202 -5.11 -17.74 -14.30
CA GLU A 202 -5.68 -18.86 -15.04
C GLU A 202 -7.17 -19.08 -14.76
N HIS A 203 -7.61 -18.92 -13.50
CA HIS A 203 -8.93 -19.38 -13.06
C HIS A 203 -9.91 -18.29 -12.65
N ALA A 204 -9.48 -17.06 -12.39
CA ALA A 204 -10.42 -15.99 -12.04
C ALA A 204 -11.46 -15.80 -13.15
N ASP A 205 -12.74 -15.86 -12.76
CA ASP A 205 -13.87 -15.78 -13.68
C ASP A 205 -14.04 -14.36 -14.22
N VAL A 206 -13.70 -14.16 -15.49
CA VAL A 206 -13.73 -12.84 -16.14
C VAL A 206 -15.13 -12.24 -16.19
N PRO A 207 -16.20 -12.96 -16.66
CA PRO A 207 -17.56 -12.46 -16.61
C PRO A 207 -18.00 -12.01 -15.22
N LEU A 208 -17.71 -12.80 -14.19
CA LEU A 208 -18.02 -12.46 -12.80
C LEU A 208 -17.36 -11.15 -12.38
N HIS A 209 -16.05 -11.01 -12.62
CA HIS A 209 -15.33 -9.79 -12.25
C HIS A 209 -15.80 -8.56 -13.04
N GLN A 210 -16.18 -8.70 -14.30
CA GLN A 210 -16.77 -7.62 -15.09
C GLN A 210 -18.13 -7.17 -14.51
N GLU A 211 -18.99 -8.10 -14.13
CA GLU A 211 -20.27 -7.83 -13.49
C GLU A 211 -20.07 -7.17 -12.11
N LEU A 212 -19.19 -7.72 -11.27
CA LEU A 212 -18.87 -7.18 -9.94
C LEU A 212 -18.36 -5.75 -10.02
N PHE A 213 -17.47 -5.44 -10.96
CA PHE A 213 -16.98 -4.08 -11.14
C PHE A 213 -18.13 -3.08 -11.37
N VAL A 214 -19.07 -3.41 -12.24
CA VAL A 214 -20.21 -2.54 -12.55
C VAL A 214 -21.14 -2.41 -11.34
N ARG A 215 -21.37 -3.49 -10.61
CA ARG A 215 -22.22 -3.49 -9.41
C ARG A 215 -21.62 -2.63 -8.30
N TYR A 216 -20.34 -2.81 -7.98
CA TYR A 216 -19.63 -2.02 -6.99
C TYR A 216 -19.59 -0.53 -7.36
N GLU A 217 -19.31 -0.21 -8.63
CA GLU A 217 -19.32 1.17 -9.09
C GLU A 217 -20.68 1.85 -8.92
N ASN A 218 -21.77 1.14 -9.29
CA ASN A 218 -23.13 1.67 -9.17
C ASN A 218 -23.53 1.85 -7.70
N ASP A 219 -23.15 0.92 -6.83
CA ASP A 219 -23.42 1.04 -5.40
C ASP A 219 -22.61 2.17 -4.77
N ALA A 220 -21.33 2.33 -5.12
CA ALA A 220 -20.52 3.48 -4.70
C ALA A 220 -21.22 4.80 -5.06
N LYS A 221 -21.68 4.95 -6.30
CA LYS A 221 -22.38 6.16 -6.76
C LYS A 221 -23.67 6.42 -5.96
N ARG A 222 -24.46 5.38 -5.71
CA ARG A 222 -25.68 5.48 -4.90
C ARG A 222 -25.36 5.93 -3.47
N LEU A 223 -24.36 5.32 -2.83
CA LEU A 223 -23.94 5.67 -1.47
C LEU A 223 -23.40 7.11 -1.36
N LEU A 224 -22.71 7.59 -2.39
CA LEU A 224 -22.24 8.97 -2.45
C LEU A 224 -23.39 9.99 -2.55
N ILE A 225 -24.49 9.65 -3.22
CA ILE A 225 -25.70 10.49 -3.25
C ILE A 225 -26.31 10.63 -1.84
N GLU A 226 -26.30 9.52 -1.07
CA GLU A 226 -26.75 9.51 0.32
C GLU A 226 -25.72 10.12 1.28
N GLY A 227 -24.55 10.52 0.77
CA GLY A 227 -23.45 11.04 1.56
C GLY A 227 -22.70 9.98 2.39
N LEU A 228 -22.89 8.71 2.19
CA LEU A 228 -22.24 7.63 2.94
C LEU A 228 -20.83 7.36 2.40
N VAL A 229 -19.88 8.24 2.76
CA VAL A 229 -18.52 8.26 2.18
C VAL A 229 -17.74 6.98 2.48
N MET A 230 -17.72 6.50 3.74
CA MET A 230 -16.91 5.34 4.10
C MET A 230 -17.37 4.06 3.38
N PRO A 231 -18.66 3.68 3.39
CA PRO A 231 -19.14 2.55 2.60
C PRO A 231 -18.93 2.73 1.10
N ALA A 232 -19.05 3.96 0.57
CA ALA A 232 -18.77 4.23 -0.84
C ALA A 232 -17.29 4.02 -1.18
N TYR A 233 -16.39 4.39 -0.29
CA TYR A 233 -14.96 4.17 -0.43
C TYR A 233 -14.62 2.66 -0.41
N GLU A 234 -15.29 1.86 0.40
CA GLU A 234 -15.16 0.39 0.37
C GLU A 234 -15.57 -0.19 -0.98
N GLN A 235 -16.67 0.30 -1.58
CA GLN A 235 -17.04 -0.12 -2.93
C GLN A 235 -16.00 0.31 -3.99
N LEU A 236 -15.34 1.45 -3.80
CA LEU A 236 -14.21 1.86 -4.63
C LEU A 236 -13.03 0.88 -4.49
N LEU A 237 -12.69 0.44 -3.27
CA LEU A 237 -11.63 -0.56 -3.05
C LEU A 237 -11.96 -1.87 -3.77
N HIS A 238 -13.21 -2.33 -3.71
CA HIS A 238 -13.68 -3.47 -4.49
C HIS A 238 -13.54 -3.26 -6.01
N CYS A 239 -13.88 -2.07 -6.53
CA CYS A 239 -13.65 -1.73 -7.94
C CYS A 239 -12.16 -1.82 -8.31
N SER A 240 -11.28 -1.28 -7.45
CA SER A 240 -9.84 -1.30 -7.67
C SER A 240 -9.28 -2.72 -7.68
N HIS A 241 -9.68 -3.55 -6.72
CA HIS A 241 -9.24 -4.96 -6.68
C HIS A 241 -9.76 -5.74 -7.88
N THR A 242 -11.04 -5.57 -8.24
CA THR A 242 -11.65 -6.22 -9.40
C THR A 242 -10.96 -5.83 -10.70
N PHE A 243 -10.61 -4.55 -10.86
CA PHE A 243 -9.80 -4.07 -11.98
C PHE A 243 -8.44 -4.77 -12.04
N ASN A 244 -7.73 -4.90 -10.90
CA ASN A 244 -6.45 -5.59 -10.84
C ASN A 244 -6.58 -7.09 -11.20
N MET A 245 -7.69 -7.73 -10.85
CA MET A 245 -7.97 -9.12 -11.22
C MET A 245 -8.19 -9.26 -12.72
N LEU A 246 -8.99 -8.37 -13.32
CA LEU A 246 -9.23 -8.36 -14.78
C LEU A 246 -7.94 -8.06 -15.55
N ASP A 247 -7.09 -7.17 -15.03
CA ASP A 247 -5.79 -6.84 -15.61
C ASP A 247 -4.84 -8.06 -15.58
N ALA A 248 -4.75 -8.76 -14.45
CA ALA A 248 -3.97 -9.97 -14.31
C ALA A 248 -4.44 -11.10 -15.25
N ARG A 249 -5.76 -11.23 -15.45
CA ARG A 249 -6.36 -12.18 -16.43
C ARG A 249 -6.12 -11.79 -17.89
N GLY A 250 -5.53 -10.62 -18.17
CA GLY A 250 -5.40 -10.10 -19.53
C GLY A 250 -6.76 -9.77 -20.18
N ALA A 251 -7.79 -9.55 -19.36
CA ALA A 251 -9.16 -9.32 -19.82
C ALA A 251 -9.46 -7.83 -20.12
N ILE A 252 -8.48 -6.95 -19.90
CA ILE A 252 -8.57 -5.52 -20.18
C ILE A 252 -7.57 -5.18 -21.28
N SER A 253 -8.07 -4.64 -22.39
CA SER A 253 -7.21 -4.15 -23.47
C SER A 253 -6.42 -2.90 -23.03
N GLN A 254 -5.30 -2.65 -23.67
CA GLN A 254 -4.53 -1.40 -23.41
C GLN A 254 -5.36 -0.13 -23.67
N SER A 255 -6.30 -0.17 -24.63
CA SER A 255 -7.20 0.93 -24.93
C SER A 255 -8.33 1.11 -23.89
N ASP A 256 -8.74 0.04 -23.20
CA ASP A 256 -9.80 0.10 -22.19
C ASP A 256 -9.25 0.43 -20.78
N ARG A 257 -8.00 0.12 -20.52
CA ARG A 257 -7.34 0.35 -19.22
C ARG A 257 -7.52 1.80 -18.70
N PRO A 258 -7.32 2.87 -19.49
CA PRO A 258 -7.55 4.23 -19.04
C PRO A 258 -9.00 4.50 -18.62
N ARG A 259 -9.97 3.85 -19.26
CA ARG A 259 -11.41 4.02 -18.91
C ARG A 259 -11.71 3.45 -17.52
N PHE A 260 -11.19 2.26 -17.19
CA PHE A 260 -11.34 1.69 -15.84
C PHE A 260 -10.68 2.59 -14.78
N ILE A 261 -9.47 3.06 -15.05
CA ILE A 261 -8.73 3.98 -14.15
C ILE A 261 -9.55 5.24 -13.90
N LEU A 262 -10.09 5.88 -14.95
CA LEU A 262 -10.90 7.10 -14.82
C LEU A 262 -12.17 6.87 -14.00
N ARG A 263 -12.83 5.71 -14.15
CA ARG A 263 -14.05 5.37 -13.38
C ARG A 263 -13.73 5.28 -11.89
N ILE A 264 -12.66 4.56 -11.51
CA ILE A 264 -12.23 4.45 -10.11
C ILE A 264 -11.79 5.81 -9.57
N ARG A 265 -10.97 6.55 -10.34
CA ARG A 265 -10.51 7.90 -9.97
C ARG A 265 -11.66 8.87 -9.72
N SER A 266 -12.73 8.78 -10.54
CA SER A 266 -13.92 9.62 -10.35
C SER A 266 -14.64 9.33 -9.03
N LEU A 267 -14.69 8.07 -8.60
CA LEU A 267 -15.22 7.69 -7.29
C LEU A 267 -14.32 8.20 -6.16
N ALA A 268 -12.99 8.06 -6.29
CA ALA A 268 -12.03 8.55 -5.31
C ALA A 268 -12.17 10.07 -5.11
N LYS A 269 -12.26 10.81 -6.22
CA LYS A 269 -12.47 12.27 -6.18
C LYS A 269 -13.74 12.62 -5.44
N ARG A 270 -14.85 11.96 -5.76
CA ARG A 270 -16.13 12.28 -5.12
C ARG A 270 -16.14 11.91 -3.64
N CYS A 271 -15.49 10.79 -3.24
CA CYS A 271 -15.29 10.46 -1.83
C CYS A 271 -14.50 11.57 -1.09
N ALA A 272 -13.41 12.05 -1.70
CA ALA A 272 -12.58 13.10 -1.11
C ALA A 272 -13.32 14.44 -0.98
N GLU A 273 -14.08 14.85 -2.02
CA GLU A 273 -14.89 16.07 -2.00
C GLU A 273 -15.92 16.06 -0.86
N ILE A 274 -16.75 15.01 -0.78
CA ILE A 274 -17.79 14.90 0.26
C ILE A 274 -17.16 14.79 1.66
N TYR A 275 -16.01 14.12 1.78
CA TYR A 275 -15.29 14.03 3.05
C TYR A 275 -14.88 15.44 3.54
N LEU A 276 -14.33 16.27 2.64
CA LEU A 276 -13.91 17.64 2.97
C LEU A 276 -15.10 18.56 3.27
N GLU A 277 -16.19 18.45 2.49
CA GLU A 277 -17.44 19.21 2.74
C GLU A 277 -17.99 19.03 4.19
N ARG A 278 -17.66 17.92 4.82
CA ARG A 278 -18.10 17.63 6.22
C ARG A 278 -17.13 18.12 7.29
N GLN A 279 -15.94 18.55 6.90
CA GLN A 279 -14.97 19.11 7.84
C GLN A 279 -15.08 20.63 7.98
N THR A 280 -15.79 21.27 7.04
CA THR A 280 -16.13 22.69 7.07
C THR A 280 -17.44 22.92 7.81
#